data_a75ec4376a02079f3ed0fa76b04e0917
#
_entry.id   a75ec4376a02079f3ed0fa76b04e0917
#
_cell.length_a   1.000
_cell.length_b   1.000
_cell.length_c   1.000
_cell.angle_alpha   90.00
_cell.angle_beta   90.00
_cell.angle_gamma   90.00
#
_symmetry.space_group_name_H-M   'P 1'
#
loop_
_entity.id
_entity.type
_entity.pdbx_description
1 polymer ?
#
loop_
_entity_poly.entity_id
_entity_poly.type
_entity_poly.pdbx_seq_one_letter_code
_entity_poly.pdbx_strand_id
1 'polypeptide(L)'
;MIVRLVGSEMCIRDRTYPSTHGVFETSIVELCELIHQHGGQVYVDGANLNALVGLAGPGKFGADVSHLNLHKTFCIPHGGGGPGMGPIGVGSHLAPHLPSSVVAPLQGLDATNNVISATPYGSASILPISWMYIAMMGPDGVTDASRVAIVHANYIASRLKGHYEVLYTGRKGTVAHECIIAVSY
;
A
#
# COMPACT_ATOMS: atom_id res chain seq x y z
N MET A 1 -17.54 -8.82 6.86
CA MET A 1 -18.70 -7.90 6.69
C MET A 1 -18.60 -7.33 5.28
N ILE A 2 -19.48 -7.71 4.37
CA ILE A 2 -19.52 -7.22 3.00
C ILE A 2 -20.26 -5.89 3.04
N VAL A 3 -19.58 -4.80 2.75
CA VAL A 3 -20.22 -3.50 2.58
C VAL A 3 -20.73 -3.41 1.15
N ARG A 4 -22.03 -3.47 0.98
CA ARG A 4 -22.69 -3.22 -0.31
C ARG A 4 -22.80 -1.71 -0.48
N LEU A 5 -22.07 -1.14 -1.44
CA LEU A 5 -22.28 0.25 -1.82
C LEU A 5 -23.57 0.36 -2.63
N VAL A 6 -24.45 1.22 -2.18
CA VAL A 6 -25.75 1.47 -2.80
C VAL A 6 -25.54 2.13 -4.16
N GLY A 7 -26.02 1.49 -5.22
CA GLY A 7 -26.15 2.10 -6.55
C GLY A 7 -25.15 1.65 -7.63
N SER A 8 -24.20 0.78 -7.34
CA SER A 8 -23.39 0.12 -8.35
C SER A 8 -23.36 -1.38 -8.14
N GLU A 9 -23.40 -2.14 -9.21
CA GLU A 9 -23.27 -3.60 -9.17
C GLU A 9 -21.83 -4.07 -8.83
N MET A 10 -20.92 -3.14 -8.52
CA MET A 10 -19.52 -3.42 -8.22
C MET A 10 -19.32 -3.54 -6.71
N CYS A 11 -18.94 -4.74 -6.26
CA CYS A 11 -18.49 -4.98 -4.89
C CYS A 11 -17.00 -4.68 -4.80
N ILE A 12 -16.60 -3.69 -3.99
CA ILE A 12 -15.21 -3.39 -3.68
C ILE A 12 -14.95 -3.76 -2.22
N ARG A 13 -13.82 -4.42 -1.97
CA ARG A 13 -13.33 -4.70 -0.63
C ARG A 13 -12.00 -4.00 -0.40
N ASP A 14 -12.00 -3.04 0.53
CA ASP A 14 -10.78 -2.37 0.97
C ASP A 14 -10.04 -3.20 2.02
N ARG A 15 -8.72 -3.23 1.90
CA ARG A 15 -7.82 -3.87 2.87
C ARG A 15 -6.53 -3.07 3.02
N THR A 16 -6.08 -2.90 4.24
CA THR A 16 -4.72 -2.46 4.57
C THR A 16 -3.83 -3.69 4.72
N TYR A 17 -2.69 -3.72 4.02
CA TYR A 17 -1.76 -4.85 4.10
C TYR A 17 -0.30 -4.37 4.04
N PRO A 18 0.59 -4.75 5.02
CA PRO A 18 0.21 -5.41 6.28
C PRO A 18 -0.88 -4.66 7.05
N SER A 19 -1.55 -5.32 8.00
CA SER A 19 -2.66 -4.70 8.73
C SER A 19 -2.20 -3.50 9.55
N THR A 20 -3.14 -2.62 9.93
CA THR A 20 -2.89 -1.47 10.83
C THR A 20 -2.40 -1.88 12.22
N HIS A 21 -2.49 -3.16 12.54
CA HIS A 21 -1.96 -3.74 13.77
C HIS A 21 -0.48 -4.18 13.64
N GLY A 22 0.17 -3.91 12.51
CA GLY A 22 1.54 -4.31 12.25
C GLY A 22 1.72 -5.81 12.01
N VAL A 23 0.70 -6.51 11.53
CA VAL A 23 0.70 -7.97 11.37
C VAL A 23 0.47 -8.36 9.91
N PHE A 24 1.19 -9.37 9.45
CA PHE A 24 0.91 -10.04 8.17
C PHE A 24 -0.29 -10.97 8.31
N GLU A 25 -1.34 -10.68 7.55
CA GLU A 25 -2.51 -11.55 7.44
C GLU A 25 -2.22 -12.69 6.47
N THR A 26 -2.14 -13.91 7.00
CA THR A 26 -1.78 -15.10 6.21
C THR A 26 -2.85 -15.53 5.21
N SER A 27 -4.08 -15.11 5.42
CA SER A 27 -5.26 -15.43 4.60
C SER A 27 -5.54 -14.41 3.49
N ILE A 28 -4.62 -13.48 3.21
CA ILE A 28 -4.88 -12.41 2.23
C ILE A 28 -5.18 -12.97 0.82
N VAL A 29 -4.46 -14.01 0.39
CA VAL A 29 -4.66 -14.65 -0.91
C VAL A 29 -6.06 -15.28 -0.98
N GLU A 30 -6.41 -16.11 -0.01
CA GLU A 30 -7.71 -16.77 0.08
C GLU A 30 -8.87 -15.75 0.13
N LEU A 31 -8.65 -14.63 0.82
CA LEU A 31 -9.63 -13.54 0.88
C LEU A 31 -9.82 -12.88 -0.50
N CYS A 32 -8.75 -12.59 -1.22
CA CYS A 32 -8.82 -12.02 -2.56
C CYS A 32 -9.55 -12.98 -3.51
N GLU A 33 -9.19 -14.26 -3.49
CA GLU A 33 -9.85 -15.29 -4.30
C GLU A 33 -11.35 -15.39 -4.00
N LEU A 34 -11.73 -15.36 -2.72
CA LEU A 34 -13.14 -15.40 -2.33
C LEU A 34 -13.93 -14.19 -2.86
N ILE A 35 -13.34 -13.01 -2.81
CA ILE A 35 -13.97 -11.78 -3.32
C ILE A 35 -14.15 -11.87 -4.84
N HIS A 36 -13.12 -12.32 -5.56
CA HIS A 36 -13.17 -12.49 -7.01
C HIS A 36 -14.20 -13.54 -7.44
N GLN A 37 -14.33 -14.66 -6.73
CA GLN A 37 -15.37 -15.68 -6.98
C GLN A 37 -16.79 -15.11 -6.90
N HIS A 38 -16.98 -14.01 -6.17
CA HIS A 38 -18.27 -13.32 -6.07
C HIS A 38 -18.36 -12.05 -6.93
N GLY A 39 -17.44 -11.88 -7.90
CA GLY A 39 -17.44 -10.75 -8.84
C GLY A 39 -16.99 -9.43 -8.23
N GLY A 40 -16.41 -9.46 -7.04
CA GLY A 40 -15.88 -8.26 -6.37
C GLY A 40 -14.44 -7.92 -6.81
N GLN A 41 -13.99 -6.73 -6.43
CA GLN A 41 -12.63 -6.23 -6.63
C GLN A 41 -11.97 -5.96 -5.28
N VAL A 42 -10.65 -6.10 -5.22
CA VAL A 42 -9.87 -5.87 -4.00
C VAL A 42 -9.02 -4.62 -4.16
N TYR A 43 -9.32 -3.62 -3.33
CA TYR A 43 -8.48 -2.44 -3.17
C TYR A 43 -7.56 -2.66 -1.97
N VAL A 44 -6.25 -2.59 -2.20
CA VAL A 44 -5.26 -2.65 -1.13
C VAL A 44 -4.75 -1.25 -0.84
N ASP A 45 -4.99 -0.80 0.38
CA ASP A 45 -4.31 0.35 0.95
C ASP A 45 -2.85 -0.05 1.18
N GLY A 46 -2.04 0.17 0.14
CA GLY A 46 -0.59 -0.01 0.14
C GLY A 46 0.15 1.26 0.54
N ALA A 47 -0.48 2.11 1.36
CA ALA A 47 0.12 3.37 1.79
C ALA A 47 1.52 3.18 2.39
N ASN A 48 1.78 2.08 3.05
CA ASN A 48 3.08 1.74 3.59
C ASN A 48 3.57 0.40 3.05
N LEU A 49 4.56 0.44 2.16
CA LEU A 49 5.20 -0.72 1.58
C LEU A 49 6.51 -1.13 2.29
N ASN A 50 6.83 -0.57 3.46
CA ASN A 50 8.11 -0.82 4.15
C ASN A 50 8.36 -2.30 4.45
N ALA A 51 7.33 -3.13 4.54
CA ALA A 51 7.47 -4.56 4.72
C ALA A 51 7.23 -5.37 3.44
N LEU A 52 7.01 -4.73 2.29
CA LEU A 52 6.57 -5.41 1.07
C LEU A 52 7.56 -5.29 -0.09
N VAL A 53 8.31 -4.18 -0.20
CA VAL A 53 9.19 -3.95 -1.36
C VAL A 53 10.17 -5.10 -1.55
N GLY A 54 10.14 -5.72 -2.71
CA GLY A 54 10.97 -6.88 -3.06
C GLY A 54 10.57 -8.20 -2.40
N LEU A 55 9.62 -8.20 -1.45
CA LEU A 55 9.19 -9.39 -0.70
C LEU A 55 7.78 -9.87 -1.12
N ALA A 56 6.84 -8.95 -1.25
CA ALA A 56 5.48 -9.26 -1.67
C ALA A 56 4.90 -8.13 -2.53
N GLY A 57 4.18 -8.46 -3.57
CA GLY A 57 3.55 -7.49 -4.47
C GLY A 57 2.02 -7.56 -4.37
N PRO A 58 1.32 -6.42 -4.20
CA PRO A 58 -0.14 -6.41 -4.10
C PRO A 58 -0.83 -7.19 -5.22
N GLY A 59 -0.45 -6.98 -6.47
CA GLY A 59 -1.01 -7.74 -7.59
C GLY A 59 -0.69 -9.24 -7.57
N LYS A 60 0.37 -9.68 -6.86
CA LYS A 60 0.71 -11.11 -6.76
C LYS A 60 -0.14 -11.86 -5.76
N PHE A 61 -0.68 -11.19 -4.75
CA PHE A 61 -1.59 -11.81 -3.82
C PHE A 61 -3.07 -11.54 -4.12
N GLY A 62 -3.36 -10.89 -5.25
CA GLY A 62 -4.71 -10.74 -5.77
C GLY A 62 -5.34 -9.36 -5.57
N ALA A 63 -4.56 -8.32 -5.32
CA ALA A 63 -5.08 -6.96 -5.33
C ALA A 63 -5.35 -6.47 -6.76
N ASP A 64 -6.50 -5.88 -6.98
CA ASP A 64 -6.88 -5.25 -8.25
C ASP A 64 -6.43 -3.81 -8.33
N VAL A 65 -6.40 -3.12 -7.20
CA VAL A 65 -5.95 -1.74 -7.06
C VAL A 65 -5.06 -1.62 -5.83
N SER A 66 -3.99 -0.85 -5.95
CA SER A 66 -3.19 -0.43 -4.79
C SER A 66 -2.67 0.99 -4.98
N HIS A 67 -2.77 1.82 -3.94
CA HIS A 67 -2.11 3.12 -3.91
C HIS A 67 -0.86 3.10 -3.03
N LEU A 68 0.05 4.02 -3.26
CA LEU A 68 1.33 4.12 -2.58
C LEU A 68 1.50 5.51 -1.98
N ASN A 69 2.02 5.57 -0.75
CA ASN A 69 2.50 6.82 -0.16
C ASN A 69 4.02 6.92 -0.30
N LEU A 70 4.46 7.73 -1.24
CA LEU A 70 5.90 7.90 -1.50
C LEU A 70 6.64 8.47 -0.29
N HIS A 71 5.97 9.28 0.54
CA HIS A 71 6.53 9.85 1.78
C HIS A 71 6.71 8.84 2.92
N LYS A 72 6.24 7.62 2.77
CA LYS A 72 6.46 6.55 3.76
C LYS A 72 7.61 5.61 3.34
N THR A 73 7.62 5.18 2.08
CA THR A 73 8.53 4.13 1.63
C THR A 73 9.57 4.62 0.61
N PHE A 74 9.31 5.73 -0.09
CA PHE A 74 10.11 6.19 -1.22
C PHE A 74 10.67 7.61 -1.06
N CYS A 75 10.95 8.00 0.18
CA CYS A 75 11.79 9.13 0.59
C CYS A 75 11.32 10.53 0.24
N ILE A 76 10.14 10.76 -0.34
CA ILE A 76 9.68 12.13 -0.51
C ILE A 76 9.30 12.74 0.85
N PRO A 77 9.45 14.06 1.05
CA PRO A 77 8.98 14.72 2.26
C PRO A 77 7.45 14.72 2.33
N HIS A 78 6.90 14.63 3.55
CA HIS A 78 5.46 14.81 3.78
C HIS A 78 5.05 16.27 3.75
N GLY A 79 5.98 17.18 4.06
CA GLY A 79 5.81 18.63 3.91
C GLY A 79 4.77 19.25 4.82
N GLY A 80 4.48 18.63 5.97
CA GLY A 80 3.50 19.16 6.93
C GLY A 80 2.05 18.99 6.51
N GLY A 81 1.75 18.27 5.43
CA GLY A 81 0.35 18.05 5.06
C GLY A 81 0.11 17.66 3.61
N GLY A 82 0.66 16.61 3.15
CA GLY A 82 0.33 16.03 1.86
C GLY A 82 1.17 16.56 0.69
N PRO A 83 2.03 15.71 0.14
CA PRO A 83 2.95 16.05 -0.95
C PRO A 83 2.26 16.19 -2.31
N GLY A 84 0.96 15.97 -2.42
CA GLY A 84 0.22 16.06 -3.68
C GLY A 84 0.58 14.97 -4.70
N MET A 85 1.08 13.82 -4.23
CA MET A 85 1.47 12.69 -5.08
C MET A 85 1.09 11.37 -4.40
N GLY A 86 0.32 10.55 -5.10
CA GLY A 86 -0.08 9.21 -4.66
C GLY A 86 -0.21 8.30 -5.87
N PRO A 87 0.86 7.62 -6.29
CA PRO A 87 0.77 6.67 -7.38
C PRO A 87 -0.24 5.57 -7.08
N ILE A 88 -0.95 5.16 -8.12
CA ILE A 88 -1.91 4.05 -8.06
C ILE A 88 -1.55 3.02 -9.12
N GLY A 89 -1.52 1.77 -8.71
CA GLY A 89 -1.40 0.62 -9.61
C GLY A 89 -2.73 -0.10 -9.72
N VAL A 90 -3.11 -0.50 -10.93
CA VAL A 90 -4.36 -1.22 -11.16
C VAL A 90 -4.14 -2.46 -12.03
N GLY A 91 -4.99 -3.46 -11.87
CA GLY A 91 -5.07 -4.58 -12.79
C GLY A 91 -5.45 -4.13 -14.20
N SER A 92 -4.99 -4.83 -15.24
CA SER A 92 -5.19 -4.44 -16.64
C SER A 92 -6.68 -4.25 -17.01
N HIS A 93 -7.58 -5.02 -16.41
CA HIS A 93 -9.02 -4.91 -16.61
C HIS A 93 -9.62 -3.60 -16.08
N LEU A 94 -8.94 -2.93 -15.15
CA LEU A 94 -9.35 -1.63 -14.60
C LEU A 94 -8.68 -0.44 -15.30
N ALA A 95 -7.68 -0.67 -16.15
CA ALA A 95 -6.97 0.40 -16.86
C ALA A 95 -7.91 1.35 -17.64
N PRO A 96 -8.98 0.88 -18.34
CA PRO A 96 -9.91 1.76 -19.02
C PRO A 96 -10.70 2.71 -18.10
N HIS A 97 -10.72 2.45 -16.80
CA HIS A 97 -11.44 3.24 -15.79
C HIS A 97 -10.55 4.23 -15.04
N LEU A 98 -9.26 4.29 -15.38
CA LEU A 98 -8.35 5.24 -14.76
C LEU A 98 -8.78 6.68 -15.04
N PRO A 99 -8.58 7.59 -14.06
CA PRO A 99 -8.75 9.01 -14.30
C PRO A 99 -7.84 9.52 -15.41
N SER A 100 -8.31 10.45 -16.21
CA SER A 100 -7.54 11.09 -17.26
C SER A 100 -7.43 12.59 -17.03
N SER A 101 -6.79 13.30 -17.91
CA SER A 101 -6.66 14.76 -17.89
C SER A 101 -6.89 15.33 -19.27
N VAL A 102 -7.64 16.43 -19.34
CA VAL A 102 -7.87 17.16 -20.62
C VAL A 102 -6.57 17.76 -21.17
N VAL A 103 -5.62 18.10 -20.29
CA VAL A 103 -4.33 18.74 -20.69
C VAL A 103 -3.28 17.73 -21.09
N ALA A 104 -3.28 16.56 -20.43
CA ALA A 104 -2.33 15.49 -20.67
C ALA A 104 -3.06 14.14 -20.59
N PRO A 105 -3.86 13.79 -21.62
CA PRO A 105 -4.63 12.56 -21.59
C PRO A 105 -3.72 11.34 -21.61
N LEU A 106 -4.10 10.32 -20.86
CA LEU A 106 -3.44 9.01 -20.94
C LEU A 106 -3.81 8.37 -22.27
N GLN A 107 -2.83 7.73 -22.92
CA GLN A 107 -3.04 7.08 -24.21
C GLN A 107 -4.10 5.98 -24.08
N GLY A 108 -5.10 6.03 -24.94
CA GLY A 108 -6.19 5.05 -24.95
C GLY A 108 -7.34 5.33 -23.98
N LEU A 109 -7.28 6.44 -23.22
CA LEU A 109 -8.38 6.88 -22.37
C LEU A 109 -9.07 8.13 -22.94
N ASP A 110 -10.37 8.25 -22.72
CA ASP A 110 -11.11 9.46 -23.04
C ASP A 110 -10.64 10.61 -22.15
N ALA A 111 -10.20 11.71 -22.77
CA ALA A 111 -9.72 12.90 -22.05
C ALA A 111 -10.80 13.55 -21.16
N THR A 112 -12.05 13.27 -21.40
CA THR A 112 -13.19 13.84 -20.65
C THR A 112 -13.59 12.99 -19.45
N ASN A 113 -13.09 11.76 -19.33
CA ASN A 113 -13.44 10.86 -18.24
C ASN A 113 -12.71 11.21 -16.95
N ASN A 114 -13.50 11.59 -15.94
CA ASN A 114 -13.10 11.57 -14.53
C ASN A 114 -11.81 12.33 -14.20
N VAL A 115 -11.70 13.59 -14.59
CA VAL A 115 -10.65 14.49 -14.11
C VAL A 115 -10.77 14.63 -12.59
N ILE A 116 -9.76 14.19 -11.83
CA ILE A 116 -9.78 14.21 -10.37
C ILE A 116 -8.94 15.34 -9.77
N SER A 117 -8.07 15.97 -10.55
CA SER A 117 -7.24 17.09 -10.09
C SER A 117 -7.03 18.11 -11.19
N ALA A 118 -6.74 19.36 -10.80
CA ALA A 118 -6.47 20.44 -11.72
C ALA A 118 -5.15 20.25 -12.49
N THR A 119 -4.18 19.56 -11.89
CA THR A 119 -2.90 19.25 -12.52
C THR A 119 -2.84 17.80 -12.96
N PRO A 120 -2.38 17.53 -14.20
CA PRO A 120 -2.07 16.16 -14.61
C PRO A 120 -1.00 15.58 -13.69
N TYR A 121 -1.16 14.35 -13.25
CA TYR A 121 -0.17 13.63 -12.45
C TYR A 121 0.18 14.26 -11.08
N GLY A 122 -0.66 15.15 -10.53
CA GLY A 122 -0.44 15.77 -9.22
C GLY A 122 0.88 16.59 -9.18
N SER A 123 1.58 16.56 -8.05
CA SER A 123 2.87 17.28 -7.85
C SER A 123 4.05 16.48 -8.40
N ALA A 124 4.07 16.20 -9.68
CA ALA A 124 5.03 15.30 -10.33
C ALA A 124 6.51 15.74 -10.17
N SER A 125 6.79 17.00 -9.90
CA SER A 125 8.14 17.53 -9.68
C SER A 125 8.85 16.90 -8.46
N ILE A 126 8.13 16.23 -7.56
CA ILE A 126 8.71 15.53 -6.40
C ILE A 126 9.22 14.12 -6.75
N LEU A 127 8.79 13.53 -7.86
CA LEU A 127 9.16 12.19 -8.28
C LEU A 127 10.67 11.93 -8.46
N PRO A 128 11.50 12.91 -8.88
CA PRO A 128 12.96 12.73 -8.93
C PRO A 128 13.57 12.26 -7.61
N ILE A 129 13.01 12.62 -6.45
CA ILE A 129 13.48 12.14 -5.14
C ILE A 129 13.30 10.62 -5.01
N SER A 130 12.11 10.11 -5.30
CA SER A 130 11.87 8.66 -5.27
C SER A 130 12.67 7.93 -6.33
N TRP A 131 12.80 8.51 -7.53
CA TRP A 131 13.60 7.94 -8.59
C TRP A 131 15.08 7.80 -8.19
N MET A 132 15.67 8.86 -7.63
CA MET A 132 17.05 8.82 -7.15
C MET A 132 17.23 7.79 -6.02
N TYR A 133 16.31 7.77 -5.07
CA TYR A 133 16.35 6.79 -3.98
C TYR A 133 16.38 5.36 -4.53
N ILE A 134 15.47 5.02 -5.44
CA ILE A 134 15.40 3.69 -6.05
C ILE A 134 16.65 3.40 -6.88
N ALA A 135 17.12 4.37 -7.67
CA ALA A 135 18.31 4.22 -8.49
C ALA A 135 19.60 4.01 -7.67
N MET A 136 19.74 4.73 -6.56
CA MET A 136 20.90 4.61 -5.66
C MET A 136 20.89 3.29 -4.86
N MET A 137 19.72 2.86 -4.41
CA MET A 137 19.58 1.62 -3.63
C MET A 137 19.65 0.37 -4.50
N GLY A 138 19.16 0.46 -5.72
CA GLY A 138 18.98 -0.69 -6.59
C GLY A 138 17.93 -1.69 -6.08
N PRO A 139 17.63 -2.76 -6.83
CA PRO A 139 16.62 -3.75 -6.44
C PRO A 139 16.96 -4.47 -5.14
N ASP A 140 18.23 -4.78 -4.93
CA ASP A 140 18.69 -5.46 -3.71
C ASP A 140 18.61 -4.54 -2.50
N GLY A 141 19.05 -3.28 -2.62
CA GLY A 141 19.03 -2.32 -1.53
C GLY A 141 17.62 -1.98 -1.05
N VAL A 142 16.65 -1.78 -1.94
CA VAL A 142 15.26 -1.54 -1.53
C VAL A 142 14.61 -2.78 -0.91
N THR A 143 15.00 -3.97 -1.36
CA THR A 143 14.57 -5.24 -0.76
C THR A 143 15.17 -5.42 0.64
N ASP A 144 16.44 -5.13 0.80
CA ASP A 144 17.12 -5.22 2.09
C ASP A 144 16.60 -4.18 3.08
N ALA A 145 16.23 -2.98 2.63
CA ALA A 145 15.54 -2.01 3.48
C ALA A 145 14.26 -2.59 4.09
N SER A 146 13.45 -3.30 3.29
CA SER A 146 12.24 -3.99 3.79
C SER A 146 12.58 -5.12 4.78
N ARG A 147 13.58 -5.93 4.49
CA ARG A 147 14.04 -6.99 5.40
C ARG A 147 14.51 -6.44 6.74
N VAL A 148 15.32 -5.38 6.69
CA VAL A 148 15.85 -4.72 7.89
C VAL A 148 14.72 -4.08 8.71
N ALA A 149 13.74 -3.46 8.08
CA ALA A 149 12.58 -2.90 8.76
C ALA A 149 11.83 -3.98 9.56
N ILE A 150 11.59 -5.15 8.95
CA ILE A 150 10.92 -6.28 9.62
C ILE A 150 11.77 -6.81 10.77
N VAL A 151 13.09 -6.99 10.57
CA VAL A 151 14.00 -7.47 11.61
C VAL A 151 14.05 -6.50 12.78
N HIS A 152 14.13 -5.20 12.52
CA HIS A 152 14.18 -4.19 13.58
C HIS A 152 12.88 -4.17 14.40
N ALA A 153 11.70 -4.21 13.76
CA ALA A 153 10.44 -4.25 14.48
C ALA A 153 10.32 -5.48 15.39
N ASN A 154 10.72 -6.64 14.89
CA ASN A 154 10.72 -7.88 15.67
C ASN A 154 11.78 -7.88 16.79
N TYR A 155 12.95 -7.30 16.55
CA TYR A 155 13.97 -7.12 17.59
C TYR A 155 13.46 -6.22 18.72
N ILE A 156 12.88 -5.07 18.38
CA ILE A 156 12.30 -4.14 19.36
C ILE A 156 11.18 -4.82 20.15
N ALA A 157 10.24 -5.49 19.47
CA ALA A 157 9.17 -6.24 20.13
C ALA A 157 9.72 -7.29 21.10
N SER A 158 10.74 -8.04 20.69
CA SER A 158 11.40 -9.05 21.54
C SER A 158 12.06 -8.42 22.75
N ARG A 159 12.77 -7.29 22.59
CA ARG A 159 13.48 -6.61 23.69
C ARG A 159 12.51 -5.97 24.69
N LEU A 160 11.36 -5.51 24.23
CA LEU A 160 10.37 -4.85 25.08
C LEU A 160 9.40 -5.82 25.76
N LYS A 161 9.24 -7.04 25.25
CA LYS A 161 8.27 -8.04 25.73
C LYS A 161 8.33 -8.33 27.25
N GLY A 162 9.48 -8.14 27.89
CA GLY A 162 9.63 -8.31 29.35
C GLY A 162 9.15 -7.11 30.17
N HIS A 163 8.88 -5.97 29.54
CA HIS A 163 8.52 -4.71 30.19
C HIS A 163 7.16 -4.17 29.75
N TYR A 164 6.78 -4.45 28.50
CA TYR A 164 5.56 -3.98 27.88
C TYR A 164 4.89 -5.11 27.11
N GLU A 165 3.56 -5.13 27.11
CA GLU A 165 2.80 -6.08 26.32
C GLU A 165 2.86 -5.67 24.83
N VAL A 166 3.20 -6.62 23.94
CA VAL A 166 3.02 -6.46 22.49
C VAL A 166 1.61 -6.89 22.16
N LEU A 167 0.76 -5.93 21.83
CA LEU A 167 -0.70 -6.14 21.72
C LEU A 167 -1.10 -7.06 20.56
N TYR A 168 -0.37 -7.00 19.46
CA TYR A 168 -0.72 -7.77 18.26
C TYR A 168 0.50 -8.46 17.68
N THR A 169 0.34 -9.75 17.39
CA THR A 169 1.35 -10.55 16.71
C THR A 169 0.67 -11.51 15.73
N GLY A 170 1.38 -11.90 14.69
CA GLY A 170 0.96 -12.96 13.79
C GLY A 170 0.99 -14.34 14.46
N ARG A 171 0.53 -15.38 13.75
CA ARG A 171 0.46 -16.76 14.25
C ARG A 171 1.77 -17.31 14.80
N LYS A 172 2.90 -16.80 14.34
CA LYS A 172 4.24 -17.19 14.80
C LYS A 172 4.80 -16.30 15.91
N GLY A 173 4.00 -15.40 16.47
CA GLY A 173 4.43 -14.44 17.47
C GLY A 173 5.32 -13.31 16.93
N THR A 174 5.32 -13.08 15.62
CA THR A 174 6.11 -12.05 14.94
C THR A 174 5.23 -10.92 14.44
N VAL A 175 5.85 -9.76 14.19
CA VAL A 175 5.24 -8.57 13.61
C VAL A 175 5.82 -8.28 12.21
N ALA A 176 5.20 -7.36 11.46
CA ALA A 176 5.70 -6.89 10.17
C ALA A 176 6.83 -5.86 10.39
N HIS A 177 6.68 -4.63 9.89
CA HIS A 177 7.68 -3.57 10.00
C HIS A 177 7.43 -2.61 11.17
N GLU A 178 6.44 -2.88 12.00
CA GLU A 178 6.07 -2.10 13.18
C GLU A 178 5.46 -3.01 14.24
N CYS A 179 5.43 -2.58 15.50
CA CYS A 179 4.75 -3.27 16.59
C CYS A 179 3.98 -2.26 17.44
N ILE A 180 2.88 -2.72 18.01
CA ILE A 180 2.06 -1.94 18.93
C ILE A 180 2.27 -2.49 20.34
N ILE A 181 2.68 -1.62 21.24
CA ILE A 181 2.91 -1.95 22.66
C ILE A 181 1.90 -1.24 23.54
N ALA A 182 1.46 -1.90 24.60
CA ALA A 182 0.65 -1.26 25.63
C ALA A 182 1.56 -0.40 26.52
N VAL A 183 1.20 0.87 26.66
CA VAL A 183 1.82 1.77 27.63
C VAL A 183 0.77 1.98 28.73
N SER A 184 0.85 1.20 29.80
CA SER A 184 0.05 1.45 30.99
C SER A 184 0.71 2.54 31.83
N TYR A 185 -0.01 3.58 32.16
CA TYR A 185 0.37 4.55 33.17
C TYR A 185 -0.07 4.05 34.54
#